data_5fb7ac9ff1b718b8cbbc39373d501a18
#
_entry.id   5fb7ac9ff1b718b8cbbc39373d501a18
#
_cell.length_a   1.000
_cell.length_b   1.000
_cell.length_c   1.000
_cell.angle_alpha   90.00
_cell.angle_beta   90.00
_cell.angle_gamma   90.00
#
_symmetry.space_group_name_H-M   'P 1'
#
loop_
_entity.id
_entity.type
_entity.pdbx_description
1 polymer ?
#
loop_
_entity_poly.entity_id
_entity_poly.type
_entity_poly.pdbx_seq_one_letter_code
_entity_poly.pdbx_strand_id
1 'polypeptide(L)'
;DVERLEKLEKAGRLTLLDGDVEDLFPGISVYSVGFGHSFDLQMVMVDTEKGKFLHTGDACNRPENLLGTESFPFYLPNTDFAVGPALNIVRGFDRILELVHGDVTHLIMTHDDTRRDLFPWHKSELGLSIFEIC
;
A
#
# COMPACT_ATOMS: atom_id res chain seq x y z
N ASP A 1 -4.14 -19.29 10.15
CA ASP A 1 -5.10 -20.39 10.42
C ASP A 1 -5.46 -21.05 9.08
N VAL A 2 -4.71 -22.10 8.73
CA VAL A 2 -4.81 -22.83 7.43
C VAL A 2 -6.21 -23.37 7.21
N GLU A 3 -6.85 -23.91 8.25
CA GLU A 3 -8.20 -24.49 8.15
C GLU A 3 -9.26 -23.46 7.70
N ARG A 4 -9.11 -22.20 8.10
CA ARG A 4 -10.02 -21.13 7.65
C ARG A 4 -9.80 -20.77 6.19
N LEU A 5 -8.54 -20.70 5.74
CA LEU A 5 -8.20 -20.47 4.34
C LEU A 5 -8.75 -21.57 3.44
N GLU A 6 -8.57 -22.84 3.82
CA GLU A 6 -9.15 -23.99 3.10
C GLU A 6 -10.68 -23.93 3.00
N LYS A 7 -11.35 -23.49 4.07
CA LYS A 7 -12.81 -23.29 4.05
C LYS A 7 -13.24 -22.20 3.08
N LEU A 8 -12.50 -21.09 3.02
CA LEU A 8 -12.77 -20.00 2.07
C LEU A 8 -12.53 -20.46 0.63
N GLU A 9 -11.46 -21.19 0.39
CA GLU A 9 -11.12 -21.73 -0.94
C GLU A 9 -12.22 -22.71 -1.41
N LYS A 10 -12.59 -23.69 -0.59
CA LYS A 10 -13.66 -24.64 -0.87
C LYS A 10 -15.03 -23.98 -1.11
N ALA A 11 -15.26 -22.84 -0.49
CA ALA A 11 -16.47 -22.04 -0.67
C ALA A 11 -16.40 -21.11 -1.91
N GLY A 12 -15.31 -21.11 -2.67
CA GLY A 12 -15.10 -20.22 -3.82
C GLY A 12 -15.02 -18.73 -3.42
N ARG A 13 -14.60 -18.44 -2.19
CA ARG A 13 -14.51 -17.09 -1.63
C ARG A 13 -13.06 -16.62 -1.45
N LEU A 14 -12.11 -17.39 -1.92
CA LEU A 14 -10.68 -17.06 -1.91
C LEU A 14 -10.15 -17.23 -3.33
N THR A 15 -9.53 -16.17 -3.83
CA THR A 15 -8.73 -16.20 -5.05
C THR A 15 -7.29 -15.89 -4.68
N LEU A 16 -6.39 -16.82 -4.97
CA LEU A 16 -4.96 -16.60 -4.81
C LEU A 16 -4.44 -15.89 -6.05
N LEU A 17 -3.69 -14.80 -5.85
CA LEU A 17 -3.02 -14.07 -6.92
C LEU A 17 -1.53 -14.40 -6.87
N ASP A 18 -0.91 -14.53 -8.03
CA ASP A 18 0.54 -14.74 -8.19
C ASP A 18 1.11 -13.55 -8.97
N GLY A 19 1.85 -12.70 -8.27
CA GLY A 19 2.41 -11.48 -8.84
C GLY A 19 1.41 -10.36 -9.08
N ASP A 20 1.65 -9.55 -10.11
CA ASP A 20 0.84 -8.41 -10.47
C ASP A 20 -0.41 -8.82 -11.25
N VAL A 21 -1.54 -8.20 -10.95
CA VAL A 21 -2.80 -8.39 -11.68
C VAL A 21 -3.42 -7.03 -11.97
N GLU A 22 -3.40 -6.64 -13.24
CA GLU A 22 -4.07 -5.43 -13.70
C GLU A 22 -5.56 -5.68 -13.93
N ASP A 23 -6.37 -4.67 -13.61
CA ASP A 23 -7.82 -4.73 -13.78
C ASP A 23 -8.47 -6.00 -13.18
N LEU A 24 -8.02 -6.40 -11.99
CA LEU A 24 -8.65 -7.49 -11.23
C LEU A 24 -10.17 -7.27 -11.10
N PHE A 25 -10.54 -6.02 -10.88
CA PHE A 25 -11.89 -5.46 -11.07
C PHE A 25 -11.76 -4.17 -11.86
N PRO A 26 -12.81 -3.68 -12.54
CA PRO A 26 -12.75 -2.42 -13.27
C PRO A 26 -12.19 -1.29 -12.40
N GLY A 27 -11.03 -0.74 -12.79
CA GLY A 27 -10.33 0.32 -12.09
C GLY A 27 -9.59 -0.12 -10.82
N ILE A 28 -9.42 -1.42 -10.56
CA ILE A 28 -8.68 -1.93 -9.41
C ILE A 28 -7.62 -2.93 -9.87
N SER A 29 -6.35 -2.60 -9.62
CA SER A 29 -5.20 -3.46 -9.89
C SER A 29 -4.47 -3.82 -8.60
N VAL A 30 -3.82 -4.97 -8.59
CA VAL A 30 -3.03 -5.45 -7.45
C VAL A 30 -1.59 -5.66 -7.90
N TYR A 31 -0.64 -5.18 -7.12
CA TYR A 31 0.79 -5.29 -7.39
C TYR A 31 1.53 -5.95 -6.23
N SER A 32 2.35 -6.94 -6.54
CA SER A 32 3.22 -7.57 -5.56
C SER A 32 4.43 -6.69 -5.25
N VAL A 33 4.80 -6.62 -3.97
CA VAL A 33 6.07 -5.99 -3.52
C VAL A 33 7.12 -7.05 -3.23
N GLY A 34 6.72 -8.31 -3.24
CA GLY A 34 7.58 -9.42 -2.88
C GLY A 34 7.81 -9.57 -1.37
N PHE A 35 8.86 -10.31 -1.02
CA PHE A 35 9.20 -10.66 0.35
C PHE A 35 10.01 -9.55 1.03
N GLY A 36 9.35 -8.72 1.80
CA GLY A 36 9.97 -7.62 2.55
C GLY A 36 9.37 -7.51 3.95
N HIS A 37 8.40 -6.60 4.11
CA HIS A 37 7.67 -6.45 5.38
C HIS A 37 6.91 -7.72 5.76
N SER A 38 6.26 -8.35 4.82
CA SER A 38 5.61 -9.67 4.98
C SER A 38 5.94 -10.59 3.79
N PHE A 39 5.43 -11.83 3.83
CA PHE A 39 5.51 -12.73 2.70
C PHE A 39 4.57 -12.24 1.61
N ASP A 40 5.16 -11.84 0.47
CA ASP A 40 4.44 -11.41 -0.73
C ASP A 40 3.32 -10.39 -0.48
N LEU A 41 3.71 -9.28 0.15
CA LEU A 41 2.79 -8.19 0.44
C LEU A 41 2.27 -7.59 -0.88
N GLN A 42 0.98 -7.34 -0.93
CA GLN A 42 0.30 -6.77 -2.09
C GLN A 42 -0.11 -5.32 -1.83
N MET A 43 0.01 -4.51 -2.86
CA MET A 43 -0.48 -3.13 -2.92
C MET A 43 -1.70 -3.07 -3.83
N VAL A 44 -2.58 -2.12 -3.61
CA VAL A 44 -3.80 -1.94 -4.41
C VAL A 44 -3.78 -0.59 -5.09
N MET A 45 -3.84 -0.58 -6.41
CA MET A 45 -4.04 0.61 -7.23
C MET A 45 -5.53 0.80 -7.49
N VAL A 46 -6.03 1.99 -7.26
CA VAL A 46 -7.42 2.36 -7.55
C VAL A 46 -7.41 3.50 -8.56
N ASP A 47 -8.13 3.31 -9.67
CA ASP A 47 -8.34 4.33 -10.68
C ASP A 47 -9.55 5.20 -10.28
N THR A 48 -9.35 6.50 -10.18
CA THR A 48 -10.34 7.47 -9.73
C THR A 48 -10.47 8.63 -10.72
N GLU A 49 -11.48 9.47 -10.58
CA GLU A 49 -11.63 10.68 -11.39
C GLU A 49 -10.46 11.66 -11.22
N LYS A 50 -9.73 11.58 -10.10
CA LYS A 50 -8.55 12.41 -9.82
C LYS A 50 -7.22 11.73 -10.20
N GLY A 51 -7.26 10.56 -10.82
CA GLY A 51 -6.10 9.76 -11.20
C GLY A 51 -5.98 8.46 -10.42
N LYS A 52 -4.85 7.80 -10.59
CA LYS A 52 -4.58 6.50 -9.96
C LYS A 52 -3.93 6.69 -8.59
N PHE A 53 -4.52 6.11 -7.57
CA PHE A 53 -3.97 6.12 -6.21
C PHE A 53 -3.52 4.72 -5.80
N LEU A 54 -2.30 4.63 -5.27
CA LEU A 54 -1.71 3.37 -4.81
C LEU A 54 -1.78 3.27 -3.28
N HIS A 55 -2.56 2.33 -2.78
CA HIS A 55 -2.54 1.96 -1.37
C HIS A 55 -1.39 0.97 -1.12
N THR A 56 -0.41 1.40 -0.35
CA THR A 56 0.86 0.66 -0.17
C THR A 56 0.78 -0.45 0.88
N GLY A 57 -0.27 -0.48 1.70
CA GLY A 57 -0.25 -1.32 2.90
C GLY A 57 0.98 -0.99 3.75
N ASP A 58 1.57 -2.01 4.35
CA ASP A 58 2.79 -1.87 5.16
C ASP A 58 4.09 -1.97 4.34
N ALA A 59 4.00 -1.97 3.00
CA ALA A 59 5.19 -1.85 2.16
C ALA A 59 5.86 -0.48 2.33
N CYS A 60 5.04 0.56 2.54
CA CYS A 60 5.51 1.91 2.85
C CYS A 60 4.53 2.54 3.83
N ASN A 61 4.99 2.86 5.02
CA ASN A 61 4.13 3.33 6.09
C ASN A 61 3.93 4.85 6.07
N ARG A 62 4.95 5.60 5.69
CA ARG A 62 4.99 7.07 5.76
C ARG A 62 5.81 7.65 4.61
N PRO A 63 5.56 8.91 4.21
CA PRO A 63 6.34 9.59 3.18
C PRO A 63 7.84 9.60 3.46
N GLU A 64 8.26 9.70 4.71
CA GLU A 64 9.67 9.71 5.09
C GLU A 64 10.39 8.40 4.75
N ASN A 65 9.67 7.29 4.61
CA ASN A 65 10.28 6.05 4.14
C ASN A 65 10.87 6.20 2.73
N LEU A 66 10.20 6.97 1.86
CA LEU A 66 10.62 7.21 0.47
C LEU A 66 11.47 8.47 0.32
N LEU A 67 11.11 9.53 1.03
CA LEU A 67 11.70 10.85 0.86
C LEU A 67 12.83 11.11 1.85
N GLY A 68 12.95 10.27 2.90
CA GLY A 68 13.83 10.54 4.01
C GLY A 68 13.35 11.70 4.87
N THR A 69 14.26 12.29 5.63
CA THR A 69 14.04 13.48 6.43
C THR A 69 15.03 14.58 6.04
N GLU A 70 14.82 15.81 6.51
CA GLU A 70 15.76 16.91 6.29
C GLU A 70 17.21 16.56 6.72
N SER A 71 17.34 15.82 7.83
CA SER A 71 18.65 15.38 8.35
C SER A 71 19.19 14.13 7.67
N PHE A 72 18.34 13.34 7.02
CA PHE A 72 18.71 12.09 6.37
C PHE A 72 17.88 11.89 5.09
N PRO A 73 18.28 12.51 3.96
CA PRO A 73 17.50 12.54 2.71
C PRO A 73 17.67 11.25 1.89
N PHE A 74 17.51 10.08 2.51
CA PHE A 74 17.61 8.77 1.90
C PHE A 74 16.44 7.90 2.33
N TYR A 75 16.21 6.79 1.66
CA TYR A 75 15.21 5.81 2.08
C TYR A 75 15.38 5.41 3.54
N LEU A 76 14.29 5.47 4.30
CA LEU A 76 14.23 5.00 5.69
C LEU A 76 13.41 3.71 5.72
N PRO A 77 14.06 2.53 5.61
CA PRO A 77 13.34 1.26 5.58
C PRO A 77 12.51 1.05 6.84
N ASN A 78 11.24 0.72 6.66
CA ASN A 78 10.40 0.22 7.74
C ASN A 78 10.75 -1.25 8.01
N THR A 79 11.58 -1.48 8.99
CA THR A 79 12.03 -2.83 9.37
C THR A 79 11.34 -3.38 10.59
N ASP A 80 10.52 -2.59 11.27
CA ASP A 80 9.76 -3.03 12.44
C ASP A 80 8.78 -4.11 12.02
N PHE A 81 8.88 -5.27 12.68
CA PHE A 81 8.10 -6.47 12.38
C PHE A 81 8.29 -7.06 10.97
N ALA A 82 9.25 -6.56 10.19
CA ALA A 82 9.55 -7.11 8.88
C ALA A 82 10.08 -8.55 8.99
N VAL A 83 9.66 -9.41 8.10
CA VAL A 83 10.07 -10.83 8.05
C VAL A 83 11.11 -11.10 6.97
N GLY A 84 11.29 -10.16 6.03
CA GLY A 84 12.24 -10.24 4.93
C GLY A 84 13.48 -9.34 5.11
N PRO A 85 14.46 -9.48 4.21
CA PRO A 85 15.65 -8.65 4.22
C PRO A 85 15.33 -7.17 3.98
N ALA A 86 16.02 -6.27 4.70
CA ALA A 86 15.86 -4.81 4.52
C ALA A 86 16.09 -4.35 3.08
N LEU A 87 16.98 -5.00 2.33
CA LEU A 87 17.20 -4.71 0.91
C LEU A 87 15.94 -4.93 0.07
N ASN A 88 15.12 -5.92 0.40
CA ASN A 88 13.88 -6.16 -0.33
C ASN A 88 12.84 -5.07 -0.04
N ILE A 89 12.84 -4.52 1.18
CA ILE A 89 12.00 -3.36 1.52
C ILE A 89 12.40 -2.15 0.66
N VAL A 90 13.71 -1.89 0.53
CA VAL A 90 14.21 -0.80 -0.32
C VAL A 90 13.82 -1.01 -1.80
N ARG A 91 13.93 -2.23 -2.30
CA ARG A 91 13.46 -2.56 -3.67
C ARG A 91 11.95 -2.35 -3.83
N GLY A 92 11.19 -2.64 -2.77
CA GLY A 92 9.76 -2.32 -2.72
C GLY A 92 9.50 -0.82 -2.88
N PHE A 93 10.34 0.03 -2.29
CA PHE A 93 10.23 1.49 -2.46
C PHE A 93 10.50 1.93 -3.89
N ASP A 94 11.51 1.38 -4.56
CA ASP A 94 11.75 1.64 -5.98
C ASP A 94 10.51 1.26 -6.80
N ARG A 95 9.91 0.09 -6.51
CA ARG A 95 8.70 -0.37 -7.18
C ARG A 95 7.50 0.54 -6.94
N ILE A 96 7.31 1.04 -5.71
CA ILE A 96 6.26 2.01 -5.38
C ILE A 96 6.42 3.28 -6.21
N LEU A 97 7.63 3.84 -6.26
CA LEU A 97 7.92 5.05 -7.03
C LEU A 97 7.72 4.85 -8.54
N GLU A 98 8.08 3.69 -9.09
CA GLU A 98 7.79 3.35 -10.49
C GLU A 98 6.29 3.37 -10.78
N LEU A 99 5.47 2.73 -9.94
CA LEU A 99 4.03 2.60 -10.13
C LEU A 99 3.30 3.95 -10.10
N VAL A 100 3.80 4.90 -9.32
CA VAL A 100 3.22 6.26 -9.23
C VAL A 100 4.02 7.29 -10.04
N HIS A 101 4.97 6.85 -10.90
CA HIS A 101 5.82 7.73 -11.71
C HIS A 101 6.54 8.81 -10.91
N GLY A 102 6.93 8.49 -9.68
CA GLY A 102 7.59 9.40 -8.73
C GLY A 102 6.67 10.38 -8.01
N ASP A 103 5.38 10.40 -8.32
CA ASP A 103 4.41 11.29 -7.65
C ASP A 103 3.88 10.69 -6.36
N VAL A 104 4.56 10.98 -5.26
CA VAL A 104 4.18 10.49 -3.92
C VAL A 104 2.85 11.04 -3.41
N THR A 105 2.26 12.05 -4.06
CA THR A 105 0.93 12.58 -3.68
C THR A 105 -0.18 11.57 -3.98
N HIS A 106 0.07 10.65 -4.90
CA HIS A 106 -0.85 9.56 -5.28
C HIS A 106 -0.69 8.29 -4.43
N LEU A 107 0.08 8.35 -3.34
CA LEU A 107 0.21 7.24 -2.40
C LEU A 107 -0.78 7.37 -1.23
N ILE A 108 -1.37 6.26 -0.85
CA ILE A 108 -2.14 6.10 0.39
C ILE A 108 -1.39 5.12 1.28
N MET A 109 -0.85 5.62 2.38
CA MET A 109 0.01 4.87 3.29
C MET A 109 -0.71 4.60 4.60
N THR A 110 -0.52 3.41 5.17
CA THR A 110 -1.28 2.92 6.31
C THR A 110 -1.08 3.76 7.58
N HIS A 111 0.13 4.28 7.80
CA HIS A 111 0.50 5.01 9.02
C HIS A 111 0.80 6.49 8.77
N ASP A 112 0.35 7.02 7.63
CA ASP A 112 0.54 8.43 7.28
C ASP A 112 -0.60 9.29 7.87
N ASP A 113 -0.31 10.04 8.90
CA ASP A 113 -1.22 10.99 9.52
C ASP A 113 -1.18 12.39 8.86
N THR A 114 -0.24 12.62 7.94
CA THR A 114 -0.10 13.91 7.23
C THR A 114 -1.11 14.06 6.10
N ARG A 115 -1.64 12.97 5.57
CA ARG A 115 -2.63 12.99 4.48
C ARG A 115 -3.93 13.69 4.86
N ARG A 116 -4.21 13.83 6.14
CA ARG A 116 -5.35 14.57 6.64
C ARG A 116 -5.45 15.98 6.06
N ASP A 117 -4.30 16.61 5.80
CA ASP A 117 -4.23 17.99 5.31
C ASP A 117 -4.34 18.08 3.77
N LEU A 118 -4.27 16.94 3.07
CA LEU A 118 -4.30 16.87 1.61
C LEU A 118 -5.67 16.59 1.03
N PHE A 119 -6.56 15.98 1.81
CA PHE A 119 -7.88 15.55 1.33
C PHE A 119 -9.00 16.13 2.18
N PRO A 120 -10.15 16.47 1.58
CA PRO A 120 -11.37 16.76 2.33
C PRO A 120 -11.70 15.62 3.28
N TRP A 121 -12.14 15.93 4.47
CA TRP A 121 -12.50 14.91 5.45
C TRP A 121 -13.68 15.34 6.32
N HIS A 122 -14.41 14.37 6.82
CA HIS A 122 -15.49 14.58 7.78
C HIS A 122 -15.49 13.49 8.84
N LYS A 123 -16.21 13.70 9.93
CA LYS A 123 -16.46 12.66 10.92
C LYS A 123 -17.74 11.93 10.60
N SER A 124 -17.69 10.59 10.64
CA SER A 124 -18.88 9.75 10.60
C SER A 124 -19.67 9.85 11.93
N GLU A 125 -20.90 9.32 11.93
CA GLU A 125 -21.72 9.20 13.14
C GLU A 125 -21.04 8.39 14.27
N LEU A 126 -20.13 7.47 13.88
CA LEU A 126 -19.33 6.68 14.83
C LEU A 126 -18.06 7.40 15.29
N GLY A 127 -17.85 8.67 14.90
CA GLY A 127 -16.68 9.45 15.28
C GLY A 127 -15.41 9.12 14.48
N LEU A 128 -15.48 8.27 13.46
CA LEU A 128 -14.35 7.95 12.57
C LEU A 128 -14.09 9.10 11.61
N SER A 129 -12.83 9.37 11.31
CA SER A 129 -12.45 10.30 10.25
C SER A 129 -12.51 9.58 8.90
N ILE A 130 -13.27 10.14 7.96
CA ILE A 130 -13.41 9.65 6.59
C ILE A 130 -12.77 10.69 5.68
N PHE A 131 -11.86 10.25 4.81
CA PHE A 131 -11.16 11.08 3.83
C PHE A 131 -11.71 10.81 2.44
N GLU A 132 -11.99 11.88 1.69
CA GLU A 132 -12.47 11.80 0.32
C GLU A 132 -11.27 11.96 -0.63
N ILE A 133 -10.82 10.86 -1.21
CA ILE A 133 -9.66 10.83 -2.12
C ILE A 133 -10.09 11.14 -3.55
N CYS A 134 -11.32 10.83 -3.93
CA CYS A 134 -11.91 11.02 -5.27
C CYS A 134 -13.27 11.71 -5.20
#